data_17e6d0fb26019403907cecc5fc59d223
#
_entry.id   17e6d0fb26019403907cecc5fc59d223
#
_cell.length_a   1.000
_cell.length_b   1.000
_cell.length_c   1.000
_cell.angle_alpha   90.00
_cell.angle_beta   90.00
_cell.angle_gamma   90.00
#
_symmetry.space_group_name_H-M   'P 1'
#
loop_
_entity.id
_entity.type
_entity.pdbx_description
1 polymer ?
#
loop_
_entity_poly.entity_id
_entity_poly.type
_entity_poly.pdbx_seq_one_letter_code
_entity_poly.pdbx_strand_id
1 'polypeptide(L)'
;IPLYTNFAAGWTMGAWDAYIGGCATGDPDFMNYGMVHGENPFADNGDETGPFAVYNILYQAVSQELVEDDPTTTDWEGCKGMINNGEIGCMVLGSWAVVQMQEAGDNADDIGYMPFPITVDGKQYASAGPDYCYGINVHSDYDNQLASMIYVKWLTEESNFSYDQGGIPICVGNEYPDVLAAFDGVELVVDNPAPEGEEDLFGEINTESE
;
A
#
# COMPACT_ATOMS: atom_id res chain seq x y z
N ILE A 1 -15.35 13.27 8.24
CA ILE A 1 -13.89 13.38 8.32
C ILE A 1 -13.35 13.29 6.90
N PRO A 2 -12.71 14.33 6.32
CA PRO A 2 -12.20 14.28 4.96
C PRO A 2 -11.15 13.19 4.71
N LEU A 3 -10.10 13.17 5.54
CA LEU A 3 -9.05 12.15 5.53
C LEU A 3 -8.94 11.53 6.93
N TYR A 4 -9.00 10.22 7.03
CA TYR A 4 -8.78 9.51 8.29
C TYR A 4 -7.39 8.89 8.30
N THR A 5 -6.55 9.32 9.26
CA THR A 5 -5.13 8.94 9.26
C THR A 5 -4.87 7.56 9.86
N ASN A 6 -5.75 7.09 10.76
CA ASN A 6 -5.52 5.88 11.57
C ASN A 6 -4.24 5.92 12.43
N PHE A 7 -3.81 7.09 12.83
CA PHE A 7 -2.52 7.30 13.50
C PHE A 7 -2.27 6.39 14.71
N ALA A 8 -3.30 6.09 15.52
CA ALA A 8 -3.16 5.20 16.67
C ALA A 8 -2.78 3.75 16.30
N ALA A 9 -3.03 3.35 15.06
CA ALA A 9 -2.55 2.09 14.50
C ALA A 9 -1.26 2.38 13.72
N GLY A 10 -0.12 2.54 14.39
CA GLY A 10 1.15 3.07 13.85
C GLY A 10 1.55 2.52 12.47
N TRP A 11 1.30 1.23 12.20
CA TRP A 11 1.60 0.61 10.90
C TRP A 11 0.91 1.31 9.70
N THR A 12 -0.20 2.03 9.92
CA THR A 12 -0.89 2.75 8.83
C THR A 12 -0.09 3.96 8.36
N MET A 13 0.79 4.49 9.19
CA MET A 13 1.68 5.57 8.80
C MET A 13 2.73 5.09 7.80
N GLY A 14 3.22 3.85 7.94
CA GLY A 14 4.07 3.20 6.94
C GLY A 14 3.41 3.01 5.57
N ALA A 15 2.07 3.07 5.48
CA ALA A 15 1.40 3.08 4.19
C ALA A 15 1.73 4.32 3.35
N TRP A 16 2.04 5.45 3.98
CA TRP A 16 2.48 6.66 3.26
C TRP A 16 3.83 6.46 2.61
N ASP A 17 4.75 5.76 3.26
CA ASP A 17 6.08 5.44 2.71
C ASP A 17 5.97 4.59 1.43
N ALA A 18 5.02 3.66 1.37
CA ALA A 18 4.80 2.82 0.20
C ALA A 18 4.45 3.60 -1.08
N TYR A 19 3.92 4.83 -0.97
CA TYR A 19 3.60 5.68 -2.12
C TYR A 19 4.78 6.55 -2.59
N ILE A 20 5.88 6.58 -1.86
CA ILE A 20 7.07 7.36 -2.24
C ILE A 20 7.73 6.76 -3.48
N GLY A 21 7.93 5.44 -3.52
CA GLY A 21 8.58 4.76 -4.64
C GLY A 21 7.81 4.94 -5.94
N GLY A 22 6.93 3.99 -6.24
CA GLY A 22 6.18 3.99 -7.48
C GLY A 22 5.38 5.26 -7.73
N CYS A 23 4.51 5.66 -6.79
CA CYS A 23 3.57 6.75 -7.02
C CYS A 23 4.22 8.13 -7.15
N ALA A 24 5.25 8.43 -6.36
CA ALA A 24 5.81 9.77 -6.28
C ALA A 24 7.13 9.97 -7.03
N THR A 25 7.78 8.91 -7.47
CA THR A 25 9.02 8.98 -8.26
C THR A 25 8.93 8.30 -9.62
N GLY A 26 8.11 7.25 -9.75
CA GLY A 26 8.05 6.40 -10.94
C GLY A 26 9.34 5.58 -11.14
N ASP A 27 10.22 5.52 -10.14
CA ASP A 27 11.54 4.91 -10.21
C ASP A 27 11.63 3.66 -9.32
N PRO A 28 11.78 2.46 -9.90
CA PRO A 28 11.87 1.21 -9.14
C PRO A 28 13.14 1.10 -8.27
N ASP A 29 14.15 1.92 -8.52
CA ASP A 29 15.38 1.94 -7.72
C ASP A 29 15.32 2.95 -6.55
N PHE A 30 14.26 3.77 -6.48
CA PHE A 30 14.25 4.88 -5.52
C PHE A 30 14.24 4.39 -4.08
N MET A 31 13.36 3.46 -3.70
CA MET A 31 13.19 3.06 -2.30
C MET A 31 14.45 2.41 -1.72
N ASN A 32 14.99 1.41 -2.40
CA ASN A 32 16.11 0.61 -1.91
C ASN A 32 17.49 1.18 -2.28
N TYR A 33 17.57 2.23 -3.09
CA TYR A 33 18.83 2.84 -3.48
C TYR A 33 18.80 4.37 -3.39
N GLY A 34 17.89 5.05 -4.09
CA GLY A 34 17.85 6.50 -4.14
C GLY A 34 17.61 7.15 -2.78
N MET A 35 16.68 6.60 -1.99
CA MET A 35 16.39 7.08 -0.63
C MET A 35 17.55 6.81 0.33
N VAL A 36 18.16 5.64 0.25
CA VAL A 36 19.25 5.21 1.14
C VAL A 36 20.53 5.99 0.90
N HIS A 37 20.86 6.29 -0.36
CA HIS A 37 22.15 6.93 -0.75
C HIS A 37 22.01 8.42 -1.09
N GLY A 38 20.81 8.97 -1.13
CA GLY A 38 20.59 10.39 -1.40
C GLY A 38 21.12 11.29 -0.29
N GLU A 39 21.71 12.42 -0.66
CA GLU A 39 22.17 13.41 0.34
C GLU A 39 21.00 14.01 1.14
N ASN A 40 19.84 14.21 0.51
CA ASN A 40 18.64 14.71 1.15
C ASN A 40 17.40 14.24 0.38
N PRO A 41 17.02 12.96 0.48
CA PRO A 41 15.92 12.40 -0.30
C PRO A 41 14.54 12.98 0.05
N PHE A 42 14.41 13.63 1.20
CA PHE A 42 13.18 14.28 1.66
C PHE A 42 13.13 15.78 1.35
N ALA A 43 14.07 16.32 0.57
CA ALA A 43 14.07 17.74 0.22
C ALA A 43 12.87 18.11 -0.67
N ASP A 44 12.36 19.32 -0.47
CA ASP A 44 11.46 19.96 -1.45
C ASP A 44 12.26 20.35 -2.69
N ASN A 45 12.08 19.64 -3.78
CA ASN A 45 12.69 19.94 -5.07
C ASN A 45 11.88 20.94 -5.91
N GLY A 46 10.69 21.32 -5.44
CA GLY A 46 9.80 22.28 -6.12
C GLY A 46 9.07 21.73 -7.33
N ASP A 47 9.07 20.40 -7.50
CA ASP A 47 8.42 19.68 -8.61
C ASP A 47 7.20 18.86 -8.21
N GLU A 48 6.82 18.91 -6.94
CA GLU A 48 5.69 18.18 -6.36
C GLU A 48 5.80 16.65 -6.51
N THR A 49 7.03 16.12 -6.51
CA THR A 49 7.34 14.68 -6.57
C THR A 49 8.19 14.22 -5.39
N GLY A 50 8.42 12.92 -5.28
CA GLY A 50 9.27 12.31 -4.25
C GLY A 50 8.68 12.31 -2.85
N PRO A 51 9.49 11.97 -1.82
CA PRO A 51 9.05 11.87 -0.43
C PRO A 51 8.40 13.13 0.11
N PHE A 52 8.98 14.30 -0.19
CA PHE A 52 8.43 15.58 0.26
C PHE A 52 6.97 15.77 -0.19
N ALA A 53 6.66 15.45 -1.45
CA ALA A 53 5.30 15.63 -1.98
C ALA A 53 4.29 14.71 -1.26
N VAL A 54 4.66 13.45 -0.98
CA VAL A 54 3.81 12.51 -0.24
C VAL A 54 3.50 13.05 1.15
N TYR A 55 4.53 13.40 1.92
CA TYR A 55 4.34 13.91 3.29
C TYR A 55 3.73 15.30 3.35
N ASN A 56 3.93 16.13 2.31
CA ASN A 56 3.27 17.42 2.25
C ASN A 56 1.74 17.29 2.11
N ILE A 57 1.24 16.27 1.43
CA ILE A 57 -0.21 15.99 1.40
C ILE A 57 -0.73 15.72 2.81
N LEU A 58 -0.07 14.84 3.57
CA LEU A 58 -0.43 14.56 4.95
C LEU A 58 -0.31 15.81 5.84
N TYR A 59 0.80 16.54 5.73
CA TYR A 59 1.01 17.77 6.47
C TYR A 59 -0.09 18.81 6.19
N GLN A 60 -0.47 19.01 4.94
CA GLN A 60 -1.54 19.93 4.56
C GLN A 60 -2.89 19.49 5.14
N ALA A 61 -3.19 18.20 5.10
CA ALA A 61 -4.42 17.67 5.68
C ALA A 61 -4.49 17.94 7.19
N VAL A 62 -3.43 17.63 7.92
CA VAL A 62 -3.36 17.85 9.38
C VAL A 62 -3.37 19.35 9.73
N SER A 63 -2.57 20.17 9.05
CA SER A 63 -2.44 21.61 9.35
C SER A 63 -3.71 22.40 9.04
N GLN A 64 -4.57 21.90 8.15
CA GLN A 64 -5.85 22.50 7.81
C GLN A 64 -7.04 21.86 8.55
N GLU A 65 -6.78 21.01 9.56
CA GLU A 65 -7.82 20.33 10.34
C GLU A 65 -8.78 19.50 9.47
N LEU A 66 -8.27 18.85 8.41
CA LEU A 66 -9.03 17.99 7.49
C LEU A 66 -8.99 16.52 7.88
N VAL A 67 -8.44 16.22 9.06
CA VAL A 67 -8.32 14.87 9.62
C VAL A 67 -9.25 14.70 10.83
N GLU A 68 -9.23 13.54 11.46
CA GLU A 68 -9.92 13.30 12.73
C GLU A 68 -9.46 14.25 13.85
N ASP A 69 -10.36 14.58 14.78
CA ASP A 69 -10.10 15.55 15.87
C ASP A 69 -8.97 15.10 16.81
N ASP A 70 -8.90 13.80 17.09
CA ASP A 70 -7.87 13.19 17.94
C ASP A 70 -7.26 11.95 17.27
N PRO A 71 -6.15 12.08 16.56
CA PRO A 71 -5.48 10.98 15.88
C PRO A 71 -5.04 9.84 16.81
N THR A 72 -4.84 10.12 18.10
CA THR A 72 -4.40 9.11 19.07
C THR A 72 -5.51 8.16 19.51
N THR A 73 -6.76 8.45 19.17
CA THR A 73 -7.94 7.64 19.51
C THR A 73 -8.55 6.92 18.29
N THR A 74 -7.87 6.89 17.17
CA THR A 74 -8.34 6.21 15.96
C THR A 74 -8.48 4.70 16.18
N ASP A 75 -9.48 4.11 15.53
CA ASP A 75 -9.80 2.69 15.62
C ASP A 75 -9.83 2.05 14.23
N TRP A 76 -8.85 1.18 13.96
CA TRP A 76 -8.72 0.46 12.70
C TRP A 76 -9.95 -0.40 12.37
N GLU A 77 -10.49 -1.12 13.34
CA GLU A 77 -11.66 -1.97 13.06
C GLU A 77 -12.94 -1.13 12.88
N GLY A 78 -13.11 -0.10 13.69
CA GLY A 78 -14.27 0.79 13.60
C GLY A 78 -14.29 1.65 12.34
N CYS A 79 -13.13 2.08 11.84
CA CYS A 79 -13.06 2.96 10.67
C CYS A 79 -13.61 2.33 9.38
N LYS A 80 -13.61 1.00 9.26
CA LYS A 80 -14.19 0.28 8.12
C LYS A 80 -15.69 0.55 7.98
N GLY A 81 -16.42 0.49 9.10
CA GLY A 81 -17.83 0.86 9.14
C GLY A 81 -18.05 2.35 8.92
N MET A 82 -17.17 3.21 9.45
CA MET A 82 -17.29 4.66 9.30
C MET A 82 -17.16 5.10 7.83
N ILE A 83 -16.18 4.57 7.09
CA ILE A 83 -16.03 4.90 5.66
C ILE A 83 -17.19 4.32 4.86
N ASN A 84 -17.64 3.10 5.16
CA ASN A 84 -18.80 2.49 4.50
C ASN A 84 -20.09 3.31 4.71
N ASN A 85 -20.25 3.95 5.87
CA ASN A 85 -21.39 4.81 6.18
C ASN A 85 -21.22 6.27 5.70
N GLY A 86 -20.11 6.61 5.04
CA GLY A 86 -19.85 7.97 4.55
C GLY A 86 -19.42 8.98 5.62
N GLU A 87 -19.00 8.53 6.80
CA GLU A 87 -18.45 9.38 7.85
C GLU A 87 -17.00 9.78 7.59
N ILE A 88 -16.27 8.95 6.84
CA ILE A 88 -14.89 9.17 6.36
C ILE A 88 -14.93 9.35 4.84
N GLY A 89 -14.28 10.40 4.34
CA GLY A 89 -14.19 10.68 2.91
C GLY A 89 -13.12 9.86 2.20
N CYS A 90 -11.94 9.73 2.79
CA CYS A 90 -10.86 8.92 2.24
C CYS A 90 -9.86 8.43 3.31
N MET A 91 -9.10 7.41 2.92
CA MET A 91 -7.97 6.85 3.69
C MET A 91 -6.85 6.50 2.71
N VAL A 92 -5.60 6.48 3.19
CA VAL A 92 -4.43 6.10 2.41
C VAL A 92 -3.99 4.70 2.82
N LEU A 93 -4.25 3.71 1.96
CA LEU A 93 -4.04 2.28 2.25
C LEU A 93 -3.84 1.50 0.94
N GLY A 94 -3.40 0.25 1.05
CA GLY A 94 -3.30 -0.66 -0.09
C GLY A 94 -4.65 -1.22 -0.56
N SER A 95 -4.67 -1.83 -1.75
CA SER A 95 -5.87 -2.38 -2.39
C SER A 95 -6.60 -3.44 -1.54
N TRP A 96 -5.87 -4.19 -0.72
CA TRP A 96 -6.40 -5.17 0.23
C TRP A 96 -7.39 -4.60 1.25
N ALA A 97 -7.29 -3.29 1.55
CA ALA A 97 -8.19 -2.64 2.50
C ALA A 97 -9.58 -2.37 1.92
N VAL A 98 -9.69 -2.20 0.60
CA VAL A 98 -10.94 -1.83 -0.07
C VAL A 98 -12.03 -2.86 0.18
N VAL A 99 -11.71 -4.14 -0.01
CA VAL A 99 -12.67 -5.24 0.19
C VAL A 99 -13.16 -5.28 1.64
N GLN A 100 -12.28 -5.08 2.62
CA GLN A 100 -12.66 -5.03 4.03
C GLN A 100 -13.63 -3.88 4.36
N MET A 101 -13.45 -2.74 3.70
CA MET A 101 -14.34 -1.59 3.86
C MET A 101 -15.68 -1.80 3.14
N GLN A 102 -15.68 -2.44 1.98
CA GLN A 102 -16.90 -2.81 1.26
C GLN A 102 -17.75 -3.81 2.05
N GLU A 103 -17.12 -4.78 2.70
CA GLU A 103 -17.79 -5.81 3.52
C GLU A 103 -18.26 -5.29 4.89
N ALA A 104 -17.84 -4.11 5.31
CA ALA A 104 -18.16 -3.57 6.64
C ALA A 104 -19.57 -2.98 6.78
N GLY A 105 -20.38 -2.92 5.71
CA GLY A 105 -21.74 -2.38 5.75
C GLY A 105 -22.49 -2.54 4.43
N ASP A 106 -23.60 -1.81 4.32
CA ASP A 106 -24.54 -1.96 3.20
C ASP A 106 -24.18 -1.13 1.96
N ASN A 107 -23.15 -0.24 2.05
CA ASN A 107 -22.81 0.71 1.00
C ASN A 107 -21.52 0.33 0.26
N ALA A 108 -21.32 -0.96 -0.03
CA ALA A 108 -20.13 -1.46 -0.72
C ALA A 108 -19.86 -0.75 -2.06
N ASP A 109 -20.91 -0.44 -2.81
CA ASP A 109 -20.83 0.20 -4.13
C ASP A 109 -20.34 1.67 -4.06
N ASP A 110 -20.39 2.31 -2.89
CA ASP A 110 -19.90 3.67 -2.67
C ASP A 110 -18.40 3.72 -2.33
N ILE A 111 -17.77 2.56 -2.10
CA ILE A 111 -16.34 2.44 -1.79
C ILE A 111 -15.54 2.17 -3.05
N GLY A 112 -14.71 3.14 -3.44
CA GLY A 112 -13.79 3.01 -4.56
C GLY A 112 -12.32 3.05 -4.14
N TYR A 113 -11.45 2.72 -5.08
CA TYR A 113 -10.00 2.82 -4.90
C TYR A 113 -9.40 3.59 -6.08
N MET A 114 -8.49 4.52 -5.80
CA MET A 114 -7.90 5.38 -6.82
C MET A 114 -6.37 5.47 -6.66
N PRO A 115 -5.64 5.74 -7.75
CA PRO A 115 -4.22 6.03 -7.68
C PRO A 115 -3.92 7.19 -6.74
N PHE A 116 -2.77 7.16 -6.07
CA PHE A 116 -2.31 8.25 -5.24
C PHE A 116 -2.16 9.54 -6.07
N PRO A 117 -2.62 10.71 -5.58
CA PRO A 117 -2.81 11.91 -6.41
C PRO A 117 -1.51 12.69 -6.69
N ILE A 118 -0.47 11.99 -7.14
CA ILE A 118 0.79 12.59 -7.60
C ILE A 118 1.03 12.19 -9.05
N THR A 119 1.59 13.10 -9.84
CA THR A 119 2.03 12.83 -11.21
C THR A 119 3.52 13.13 -11.35
N VAL A 120 4.24 12.25 -12.02
CA VAL A 120 5.66 12.43 -12.35
C VAL A 120 5.78 12.56 -13.86
N ASP A 121 6.32 13.67 -14.33
CA ASP A 121 6.42 13.98 -15.78
C ASP A 121 5.09 13.84 -16.54
N GLY A 122 3.99 14.21 -15.87
CA GLY A 122 2.64 14.16 -16.46
C GLY A 122 2.01 12.78 -16.53
N LYS A 123 2.57 11.77 -15.87
CA LYS A 123 2.03 10.42 -15.75
C LYS A 123 1.70 10.08 -14.31
N GLN A 124 0.68 9.24 -14.13
CA GLN A 124 0.44 8.59 -12.85
C GLN A 124 1.12 7.22 -12.82
N TYR A 125 1.69 6.91 -11.67
CA TYR A 125 2.28 5.63 -11.34
C TYR A 125 1.60 5.04 -10.10
N ALA A 126 1.72 3.73 -9.93
CA ALA A 126 1.25 3.07 -8.73
C ALA A 126 2.34 2.15 -8.19
N SER A 127 2.62 2.25 -6.89
CA SER A 127 3.49 1.31 -6.20
C SER A 127 2.81 -0.05 -6.15
N ALA A 128 3.52 -1.09 -6.52
CA ALA A 128 3.07 -2.46 -6.46
C ALA A 128 4.15 -3.33 -5.81
N GLY A 129 3.74 -4.33 -5.05
CA GLY A 129 4.68 -5.21 -4.39
C GLY A 129 3.99 -6.49 -3.90
N PRO A 130 4.76 -7.50 -3.46
CA PRO A 130 4.22 -8.70 -2.86
C PRO A 130 3.57 -8.36 -1.52
N ASP A 131 2.33 -8.83 -1.31
CA ASP A 131 1.61 -8.66 -0.05
C ASP A 131 1.80 -9.90 0.84
N TYR A 132 1.31 -11.06 0.38
CA TYR A 132 1.42 -12.30 1.14
C TYR A 132 2.61 -13.15 0.69
N CYS A 133 3.42 -13.59 1.68
CA CYS A 133 4.48 -14.56 1.47
C CYS A 133 4.15 -15.88 2.18
N TYR A 134 4.33 -17.01 1.51
CA TYR A 134 4.06 -18.34 2.06
C TYR A 134 5.37 -19.09 2.29
N GLY A 135 5.62 -19.44 3.56
CA GLY A 135 6.76 -20.26 3.95
C GLY A 135 6.33 -21.70 4.28
N ILE A 136 7.12 -22.68 3.84
CA ILE A 136 6.94 -24.08 4.21
C ILE A 136 8.01 -24.46 5.21
N ASN A 137 7.59 -24.96 6.40
CA ASN A 137 8.53 -25.35 7.44
C ASN A 137 9.33 -26.58 7.03
N VAL A 138 10.60 -26.40 6.75
CA VAL A 138 11.54 -27.45 6.32
C VAL A 138 11.83 -28.50 7.40
N HIS A 139 11.46 -28.26 8.67
CA HIS A 139 11.59 -29.20 9.76
C HIS A 139 10.36 -30.09 9.99
N SER A 140 9.26 -29.86 9.23
CA SER A 140 8.11 -30.77 9.23
C SER A 140 8.48 -32.09 8.54
N ASP A 141 7.70 -33.16 8.83
CA ASP A 141 7.82 -34.39 8.07
C ASP A 141 7.45 -34.19 6.58
N TYR A 142 7.86 -35.15 5.76
CA TYR A 142 7.70 -35.08 4.31
C TYR A 142 6.23 -34.94 3.87
N ASP A 143 5.31 -35.66 4.51
CA ASP A 143 3.89 -35.62 4.12
C ASP A 143 3.26 -34.27 4.42
N ASN A 144 3.63 -33.64 5.55
CA ASN A 144 3.20 -32.28 5.89
C ASN A 144 3.80 -31.23 4.94
N GLN A 145 5.08 -31.36 4.58
CA GLN A 145 5.70 -30.47 3.60
C GLN A 145 4.98 -30.59 2.24
N LEU A 146 4.74 -31.81 1.77
CA LEU A 146 4.05 -32.06 0.50
C LEU A 146 2.61 -31.50 0.51
N ALA A 147 1.86 -31.73 1.57
CA ALA A 147 0.51 -31.18 1.73
C ALA A 147 0.52 -29.65 1.73
N SER A 148 1.48 -29.02 2.41
CA SER A 148 1.65 -27.58 2.42
C SER A 148 1.98 -27.03 1.03
N MET A 149 2.86 -27.69 0.27
CA MET A 149 3.19 -27.29 -1.11
C MET A 149 1.95 -27.37 -2.02
N ILE A 150 1.16 -28.43 -1.90
CA ILE A 150 -0.08 -28.60 -2.68
C ILE A 150 -1.08 -27.48 -2.32
N TYR A 151 -1.22 -27.18 -1.02
CA TYR A 151 -2.12 -26.12 -0.57
C TYR A 151 -1.69 -24.75 -1.07
N VAL A 152 -0.41 -24.39 -0.94
CA VAL A 152 0.12 -23.12 -1.44
C VAL A 152 -0.09 -23.00 -2.95
N LYS A 153 0.21 -24.07 -3.70
CA LYS A 153 -0.03 -24.09 -5.15
C LYS A 153 -1.51 -23.85 -5.49
N TRP A 154 -2.41 -24.54 -4.83
CA TRP A 154 -3.86 -24.33 -5.02
C TRP A 154 -4.26 -22.89 -4.66
N LEU A 155 -3.76 -22.36 -3.54
CA LEU A 155 -4.08 -21.03 -3.06
C LEU A 155 -3.65 -19.93 -4.06
N THR A 156 -2.47 -20.11 -4.67
CA THR A 156 -1.91 -19.12 -5.60
C THR A 156 -2.40 -19.24 -7.03
N GLU A 157 -2.72 -20.45 -7.49
CA GLU A 157 -3.04 -20.72 -8.90
C GLU A 157 -4.54 -20.94 -9.17
N GLU A 158 -5.32 -21.44 -8.19
CA GLU A 158 -6.67 -21.96 -8.43
C GLU A 158 -7.75 -21.36 -7.51
N SER A 159 -7.38 -20.84 -6.31
CA SER A 159 -8.36 -20.46 -5.29
C SER A 159 -9.04 -19.10 -5.56
N ASN A 160 -8.53 -18.32 -6.49
CA ASN A 160 -8.92 -16.92 -6.72
C ASN A 160 -8.68 -15.96 -5.52
N PHE A 161 -7.96 -16.42 -4.49
CA PHE A 161 -7.75 -15.68 -3.24
C PHE A 161 -7.24 -14.26 -3.46
N SER A 162 -6.21 -14.06 -4.30
CA SER A 162 -5.65 -12.72 -4.54
C SER A 162 -6.69 -11.77 -5.14
N TYR A 163 -7.45 -12.23 -6.11
CA TYR A 163 -8.53 -11.45 -6.73
C TYR A 163 -9.60 -11.06 -5.69
N ASP A 164 -10.08 -12.04 -4.93
CA ASP A 164 -11.14 -11.85 -3.93
C ASP A 164 -10.73 -10.90 -2.80
N GLN A 165 -9.42 -10.80 -2.53
CA GLN A 165 -8.84 -9.88 -1.54
C GLN A 165 -8.37 -8.54 -2.14
N GLY A 166 -8.71 -8.22 -3.37
CA GLY A 166 -8.37 -6.94 -4.01
C GLY A 166 -6.91 -6.85 -4.47
N GLY A 167 -6.18 -7.98 -4.50
CA GLY A 167 -4.79 -8.06 -4.92
C GLY A 167 -4.64 -8.51 -6.37
N ILE A 168 -3.51 -8.16 -6.99
CA ILE A 168 -3.16 -8.63 -8.33
C ILE A 168 -2.74 -10.09 -8.25
N PRO A 169 -3.40 -11.03 -8.98
CA PRO A 169 -2.97 -12.43 -9.02
C PRO A 169 -1.57 -12.58 -9.62
N ILE A 170 -0.76 -13.47 -9.05
CA ILE A 170 0.62 -13.70 -9.51
C ILE A 170 0.70 -14.49 -10.82
N CYS A 171 -0.35 -15.20 -11.22
CA CYS A 171 -0.38 -15.97 -12.44
C CYS A 171 -0.61 -15.07 -13.64
N VAL A 172 0.30 -15.11 -14.60
CA VAL A 172 0.20 -14.33 -15.84
C VAL A 172 -1.06 -14.69 -16.62
N GLY A 173 -1.84 -13.67 -16.95
CA GLY A 173 -3.09 -13.82 -17.71
C GLY A 173 -4.34 -13.92 -16.86
N ASN A 174 -4.23 -13.94 -15.54
CA ASN A 174 -5.39 -13.78 -14.67
C ASN A 174 -5.95 -12.35 -14.75
N GLU A 175 -7.24 -12.21 -14.53
CA GLU A 175 -7.92 -10.91 -14.50
C GLU A 175 -7.53 -10.14 -13.24
N TYR A 176 -7.48 -8.81 -13.34
CA TYR A 176 -7.34 -7.92 -12.18
C TYR A 176 -8.70 -7.75 -11.49
N PRO A 177 -8.73 -7.59 -10.16
CA PRO A 177 -9.97 -7.37 -9.45
C PRO A 177 -10.62 -6.03 -9.83
N ASP A 178 -11.95 -5.99 -9.82
CA ASP A 178 -12.75 -4.81 -10.19
C ASP A 178 -12.40 -3.57 -9.37
N VAL A 179 -11.96 -3.73 -8.13
CA VAL A 179 -11.52 -2.63 -7.26
C VAL A 179 -10.33 -1.86 -7.83
N LEU A 180 -9.57 -2.46 -8.76
CA LEU A 180 -8.44 -1.84 -9.45
C LEU A 180 -8.82 -1.20 -10.79
N ALA A 181 -10.10 -1.09 -11.14
CA ALA A 181 -10.52 -0.52 -12.44
C ALA A 181 -10.00 0.91 -12.68
N ALA A 182 -9.85 1.72 -11.63
CA ALA A 182 -9.30 3.07 -11.74
C ALA A 182 -7.80 3.11 -12.08
N PHE A 183 -7.12 1.97 -12.07
CA PHE A 183 -5.70 1.83 -12.41
C PHE A 183 -5.47 1.44 -13.88
N ASP A 184 -6.52 1.38 -14.69
CA ASP A 184 -6.37 1.14 -16.13
C ASP A 184 -5.53 2.26 -16.76
N GLY A 185 -4.41 1.90 -17.40
CA GLY A 185 -3.45 2.84 -17.97
C GLY A 185 -2.47 3.48 -16.97
N VAL A 186 -2.55 3.16 -15.68
CA VAL A 186 -1.54 3.55 -14.68
C VAL A 186 -0.38 2.56 -14.73
N GLU A 187 0.84 3.07 -14.77
CA GLU A 187 2.05 2.24 -14.81
C GLU A 187 2.37 1.72 -13.40
N LEU A 188 2.42 0.39 -13.25
CA LEU A 188 2.79 -0.24 -11.98
C LEU A 188 4.31 -0.26 -11.83
N VAL A 189 4.81 0.21 -10.70
CA VAL A 189 6.22 0.22 -10.34
C VAL A 189 6.43 -0.71 -9.15
N VAL A 190 7.28 -1.71 -9.36
CA VAL A 190 7.72 -2.64 -8.31
C VAL A 190 9.14 -2.28 -7.94
N ASP A 191 9.40 -2.09 -6.65
CA ASP A 191 10.74 -1.75 -6.17
C ASP A 191 11.74 -2.86 -6.49
N ASN A 192 12.89 -2.46 -7.02
CA ASN A 192 14.02 -3.36 -7.20
C ASN A 192 14.60 -3.76 -5.83
N PRO A 193 15.17 -4.96 -5.70
CA PRO A 193 15.82 -5.38 -4.46
C PRO A 193 16.99 -4.46 -4.11
N ALA A 194 17.25 -4.32 -2.81
CA ALA A 194 18.41 -3.60 -2.31
C ALA A 194 19.73 -4.21 -2.84
N PRO A 195 20.79 -3.41 -2.96
CA PRO A 195 22.14 -3.93 -3.22
C PRO A 195 22.56 -4.96 -2.18
N GLU A 196 23.43 -5.92 -2.57
CA GLU A 196 23.93 -6.96 -1.66
C GLU A 196 24.63 -6.35 -0.43
N GLY A 197 24.13 -6.71 0.76
CA GLY A 197 24.63 -6.23 2.05
C GLY A 197 23.98 -4.92 2.54
N GLU A 198 22.97 -4.41 1.84
CA GLU A 198 22.23 -3.19 2.19
C GLU A 198 20.74 -3.45 2.43
N GLU A 199 20.35 -4.72 2.55
CA GLU A 199 18.96 -5.16 2.61
C GLU A 199 18.18 -4.58 3.79
N ASP A 200 18.87 -4.24 4.89
CA ASP A 200 18.25 -3.74 6.11
C ASP A 200 18.13 -2.20 6.16
N LEU A 201 18.87 -1.46 5.30
CA LEU A 201 18.99 0.00 5.41
C LEU A 201 17.66 0.73 5.20
N PHE A 202 16.86 0.29 4.24
CA PHE A 202 15.55 0.88 4.02
C PHE A 202 14.60 0.62 5.22
N GLY A 203 14.68 -0.57 5.82
CA GLY A 203 13.93 -0.91 7.03
C GLY A 203 14.30 -0.03 8.24
N GLU A 204 15.56 0.41 8.34
CA GLU A 204 16.00 1.35 9.38
C GLU A 204 15.36 2.73 9.18
N ILE A 205 15.29 3.23 7.95
CA ILE A 205 14.61 4.50 7.61
C ILE A 205 13.12 4.43 7.96
N ASN A 206 12.43 3.36 7.56
CA ASN A 206 11.02 3.17 7.89
C ASN A 206 10.75 3.16 9.40
N THR A 207 11.60 2.48 10.17
CA THR A 207 11.46 2.41 11.62
C THR A 207 11.60 3.79 12.29
N GLU A 208 12.38 4.69 11.70
CA GLU A 208 12.53 6.06 12.20
C GLU A 208 11.38 6.99 11.75
N SER A 209 10.65 6.64 10.69
CA SER A 209 9.53 7.43 10.15
C SER A 209 8.17 7.12 10.82
N GLU A 210 8.01 5.94 11.41
CA GLU A 210 6.82 5.51 12.16
C GLU A 210 6.82 6.08 13.60
#